data_df1d1e2e6cdcd8384eba75793b563d91
#
_entry.id   df1d1e2e6cdcd8384eba75793b563d91
#
_cell.length_a   1.000
_cell.length_b   1.000
_cell.length_c   1.000
_cell.angle_alpha   90.00
_cell.angle_beta   90.00
_cell.angle_gamma   90.00
#
_symmetry.space_group_name_H-M   'P 1'
#
loop_
_entity.id
_entity.type
_entity.pdbx_description
1 polymer ?
#
loop_
_entity_poly.entity_id
_entity_poly.type
_entity_poly.pdbx_seq_one_letter_code
_entity_poly.pdbx_strand_id
1 'polypeptide(L)'
;ITAKFAEMNKAIVKNIADIAYDKASGSLLNERDKDKINTWRIWWVQAETVIGFMNAYQKHYGGKEYFEISSSVWKFIQEHIIDKRPGGEWHSQIDDNWKPADFKPMVDPWKCPYHNGRMCMEMMRRLAENA
;
A
#
# COMPACT_ATOMS: atom_id res chain seq x y z
N ILE A 1 25.45 -10.96 5.07
CA ILE A 1 24.42 -10.00 5.54
C ILE A 1 23.36 -9.84 4.45
N THR A 2 23.73 -9.53 3.22
CA THR A 2 22.80 -9.24 2.11
C THR A 2 21.86 -10.42 1.77
N ALA A 3 22.37 -11.65 1.73
CA ALA A 3 21.57 -12.84 1.44
C ALA A 3 20.51 -13.09 2.52
N LYS A 4 20.87 -12.94 3.81
CA LYS A 4 19.93 -13.09 4.93
C LYS A 4 18.79 -12.07 4.86
N PHE A 5 19.09 -10.82 4.52
CA PHE A 5 18.04 -9.80 4.35
C PHE A 5 17.13 -10.10 3.15
N ALA A 6 17.67 -10.63 2.07
CA ALA A 6 16.86 -11.03 0.91
C ALA A 6 15.85 -12.13 1.29
N GLU A 7 16.27 -13.15 2.01
CA GLU A 7 15.38 -14.23 2.46
C GLU A 7 14.32 -13.72 3.46
N MET A 8 14.70 -12.84 4.39
CA MET A 8 13.74 -12.20 5.27
C MET A 8 12.70 -11.38 4.50
N ASN A 9 13.14 -10.59 3.52
CA ASN A 9 12.23 -9.78 2.70
C ASN A 9 11.27 -10.66 1.89
N LYS A 10 11.74 -11.75 1.30
CA LYS A 10 10.87 -12.73 0.62
C LYS A 10 9.79 -13.29 1.54
N ALA A 11 10.20 -13.71 2.75
CA ALA A 11 9.26 -14.25 3.73
C ALA A 11 8.22 -13.22 4.16
N ILE A 12 8.63 -11.97 4.41
CA ILE A 12 7.73 -10.86 4.79
C ILE A 12 6.73 -10.59 3.67
N VAL A 13 7.19 -10.40 2.44
CA VAL A 13 6.30 -10.06 1.31
C VAL A 13 5.31 -11.19 1.04
N LYS A 14 5.79 -12.44 1.07
CA LYS A 14 4.91 -13.62 0.92
C LYS A 14 3.84 -13.65 2.01
N ASN A 15 4.22 -13.47 3.26
CA ASN A 15 3.29 -13.46 4.38
C ASN A 15 2.23 -12.35 4.25
N ILE A 16 2.65 -11.16 3.85
CA ILE A 16 1.72 -10.03 3.60
C ILE A 16 0.74 -10.38 2.47
N ALA A 17 1.22 -10.95 1.37
CA ALA A 17 0.36 -11.37 0.26
C ALA A 17 -0.67 -12.42 0.69
N ASP A 18 -0.27 -13.36 1.55
CA ASP A 18 -1.11 -14.47 1.97
C ASP A 18 -2.17 -14.07 3.01
N ILE A 19 -1.85 -13.15 3.92
CA ILE A 19 -2.71 -12.88 5.10
C ILE A 19 -3.30 -11.48 5.18
N ALA A 20 -2.72 -10.49 4.51
CA ALA A 20 -3.13 -9.09 4.63
C ALA A 20 -3.71 -8.52 3.32
N TYR A 21 -3.36 -9.10 2.18
CA TYR A 21 -3.92 -8.64 0.90
C TYR A 21 -5.34 -9.16 0.70
N ASP A 22 -6.28 -8.23 0.65
CA ASP A 22 -7.68 -8.51 0.34
C ASP A 22 -7.88 -8.50 -1.19
N LYS A 23 -8.00 -9.70 -1.76
CA LYS A 23 -8.18 -9.88 -3.20
C LYS A 23 -9.50 -9.31 -3.73
N ALA A 24 -10.52 -9.23 -2.89
CA ALA A 24 -11.83 -8.75 -3.30
C ALA A 24 -11.82 -7.24 -3.55
N SER A 25 -11.13 -6.49 -2.70
CA SER A 25 -10.99 -5.03 -2.83
C SER A 25 -9.73 -4.61 -3.59
N GLY A 26 -8.76 -5.49 -3.71
CA GLY A 26 -7.46 -5.14 -4.28
C GLY A 26 -6.60 -4.24 -3.39
N SER A 27 -6.80 -4.30 -2.08
CA SER A 27 -6.14 -3.44 -1.09
C SER A 27 -5.55 -4.22 0.07
N LEU A 28 -4.85 -3.55 0.98
CA LEU A 28 -4.28 -4.18 2.17
C LEU A 28 -5.12 -3.85 3.41
N LEU A 29 -5.39 -4.87 4.22
CA LEU A 29 -5.96 -4.72 5.56
C LEU A 29 -4.94 -4.05 6.49
N ASN A 30 -5.44 -3.29 7.49
CA ASN A 30 -4.55 -2.53 8.34
C ASN A 30 -3.75 -3.39 9.31
N GLU A 31 -4.43 -4.23 10.07
CA GLU A 31 -3.82 -4.91 11.21
C GLU A 31 -4.53 -6.20 11.55
N ARG A 32 -3.75 -7.16 12.05
CA ARG A 32 -4.28 -8.36 12.68
C ARG A 32 -3.67 -8.50 14.08
N ASP A 33 -4.54 -8.49 15.08
CA ASP A 33 -4.17 -8.83 16.46
C ASP A 33 -4.91 -10.12 16.88
N LYS A 34 -4.17 -11.22 16.96
CA LYS A 34 -4.72 -12.57 17.21
C LYS A 34 -5.83 -12.91 16.21
N ASP A 35 -7.06 -13.01 16.70
CA ASP A 35 -8.25 -13.34 15.89
C ASP A 35 -9.03 -12.12 15.40
N LYS A 36 -8.60 -10.92 15.79
CA LYS A 36 -9.22 -9.67 15.37
C LYS A 36 -8.50 -9.08 14.17
N ILE A 37 -9.24 -8.79 13.13
CA ILE A 37 -8.73 -8.12 11.93
C ILE A 37 -9.30 -6.70 11.91
N ASN A 38 -8.43 -5.72 11.82
CA ASN A 38 -8.81 -4.35 11.53
C ASN A 38 -8.87 -4.19 10.01
N THR A 39 -10.07 -4.06 9.50
CA THR A 39 -10.36 -4.00 8.07
C THR A 39 -10.27 -2.61 7.47
N TRP A 40 -9.98 -1.58 8.25
CA TRP A 40 -9.75 -0.23 7.74
C TRP A 40 -8.61 -0.20 6.73
N ARG A 41 -8.72 0.65 5.73
CA ARG A 41 -7.66 0.89 4.74
C ARG A 41 -6.95 2.18 5.08
N ILE A 42 -5.75 2.07 5.63
CA ILE A 42 -4.95 3.21 6.06
C ILE A 42 -4.06 3.68 4.89
N TRP A 43 -4.06 4.95 4.61
CA TRP A 43 -3.40 5.59 3.48
C TRP A 43 -1.92 5.21 3.30
N TRP A 44 -1.14 5.27 4.39
CA TRP A 44 0.29 4.96 4.33
C TRP A 44 0.56 3.47 4.13
N VAL A 45 -0.28 2.62 4.68
CA VAL A 45 -0.19 1.16 4.48
C VAL A 45 -0.36 0.84 3.00
N GLN A 46 -1.33 1.47 2.33
CA GLN A 46 -1.52 1.28 0.89
C GLN A 46 -0.33 1.80 0.09
N ALA A 47 0.19 3.00 0.41
CA ALA A 47 1.35 3.58 -0.26
C ALA A 47 2.60 2.68 -0.14
N GLU A 48 2.91 2.22 1.06
CA GLU A 48 4.06 1.32 1.30
C GLU A 48 3.87 -0.04 0.61
N THR A 49 2.64 -0.51 0.51
CA THR A 49 2.32 -1.76 -0.19
C THR A 49 2.65 -1.67 -1.68
N VAL A 50 2.30 -0.57 -2.35
CA VAL A 50 2.64 -0.34 -3.76
C VAL A 50 4.16 -0.46 -3.97
N ILE A 51 4.96 0.25 -3.17
CA ILE A 51 6.43 0.21 -3.28
C ILE A 51 6.97 -1.18 -2.94
N GLY A 52 6.48 -1.76 -1.86
CA GLY A 52 6.97 -3.04 -1.33
C GLY A 52 6.79 -4.18 -2.33
N PHE A 53 5.62 -4.30 -2.93
CA PHE A 53 5.34 -5.34 -3.92
C PHE A 53 6.02 -5.06 -5.26
N MET A 54 6.12 -3.81 -5.70
CA MET A 54 6.92 -3.46 -6.88
C MET A 54 8.39 -3.81 -6.67
N ASN A 55 8.96 -3.49 -5.51
CA ASN A 55 10.33 -3.87 -5.17
C ASN A 55 10.53 -5.39 -5.16
N ALA A 56 9.60 -6.13 -4.58
CA ALA A 56 9.66 -7.60 -4.55
C ALA A 56 9.59 -8.21 -5.95
N TYR A 57 8.76 -7.69 -6.83
CA TYR A 57 8.70 -8.08 -8.24
C TYR A 57 10.03 -7.82 -8.95
N GLN A 58 10.58 -6.60 -8.85
CA GLN A 58 11.84 -6.23 -9.48
C GLN A 58 13.06 -6.98 -8.94
N LYS A 59 13.01 -7.42 -7.69
CA LYS A 59 14.04 -8.26 -7.05
C LYS A 59 13.84 -9.76 -7.30
N HIS A 60 12.85 -10.15 -8.07
CA HIS A 60 12.49 -11.54 -8.35
C HIS A 60 12.25 -12.37 -7.08
N TYR A 61 11.61 -11.77 -6.06
CA TYR A 61 11.21 -12.46 -4.85
C TYR A 61 9.95 -13.31 -5.05
N GLY A 62 9.19 -13.05 -6.10
CA GLY A 62 8.04 -13.78 -6.59
C GLY A 62 7.83 -13.47 -8.07
N GLY A 63 6.71 -13.95 -8.63
CA GLY A 63 6.37 -13.78 -10.04
C GLY A 63 5.56 -12.50 -10.31
N LYS A 64 4.82 -12.56 -11.41
CA LYS A 64 3.97 -11.46 -11.89
C LYS A 64 2.88 -11.06 -10.90
N GLU A 65 2.47 -11.98 -10.03
CA GLU A 65 1.47 -11.74 -8.99
C GLU A 65 1.83 -10.55 -8.08
N TYR A 66 3.11 -10.29 -7.82
CA TYR A 66 3.54 -9.15 -7.00
C TYR A 66 3.40 -7.82 -7.74
N PHE A 67 3.65 -7.81 -9.03
CA PHE A 67 3.32 -6.65 -9.87
C PHE A 67 1.81 -6.40 -9.89
N GLU A 68 1.01 -7.44 -10.00
CA GLU A 68 -0.46 -7.36 -10.02
C GLU A 68 -1.00 -6.84 -8.69
N ILE A 69 -0.45 -7.27 -7.55
CA ILE A 69 -0.81 -6.71 -6.23
C ILE A 69 -0.46 -5.22 -6.16
N SER A 70 0.76 -4.83 -6.53
CA SER A 70 1.17 -3.42 -6.55
C SER A 70 0.23 -2.57 -7.41
N SER A 71 -0.10 -3.03 -8.60
CA SER A 71 -0.99 -2.34 -9.55
C SER A 71 -2.43 -2.25 -9.04
N SER A 72 -2.92 -3.32 -8.41
CA SER A 72 -4.26 -3.37 -7.83
C SER A 72 -4.40 -2.38 -6.67
N VAL A 73 -3.43 -2.36 -5.76
CA VAL A 73 -3.43 -1.42 -4.64
C VAL A 73 -3.31 0.03 -5.13
N TRP A 74 -2.54 0.30 -6.17
CA TRP A 74 -2.50 1.62 -6.78
C TRP A 74 -3.86 2.03 -7.36
N LYS A 75 -4.54 1.12 -8.05
CA LYS A 75 -5.90 1.36 -8.54
C LYS A 75 -6.86 1.67 -7.39
N PHE A 76 -6.81 0.89 -6.31
CA PHE A 76 -7.60 1.13 -5.11
C PHE A 76 -7.34 2.51 -4.50
N ILE A 77 -6.09 2.93 -4.40
CA ILE A 77 -5.71 4.28 -3.94
C ILE A 77 -6.38 5.36 -4.80
N GLN A 78 -6.29 5.22 -6.13
CA GLN A 78 -6.87 6.18 -7.07
C GLN A 78 -8.40 6.28 -6.96
N GLU A 79 -9.07 5.17 -6.69
CA GLU A 79 -10.52 5.10 -6.64
C GLU A 79 -11.09 5.56 -5.29
N HIS A 80 -10.43 5.24 -4.18
CA HIS A 80 -11.00 5.35 -2.85
C HIS A 80 -10.20 6.22 -1.86
N ILE A 81 -8.87 6.28 -1.97
CA ILE A 81 -8.04 7.00 -1.00
C ILE A 81 -7.82 8.46 -1.40
N ILE A 82 -7.66 8.75 -2.68
CA ILE A 82 -7.45 10.13 -3.17
C ILE A 82 -8.76 10.91 -3.09
N ASP A 83 -8.76 12.01 -2.34
CA ASP A 83 -9.86 12.95 -2.33
C ASP A 83 -9.94 13.71 -3.66
N LYS A 84 -11.04 13.56 -4.36
CA LYS A 84 -11.25 14.16 -5.68
C LYS A 84 -11.66 15.64 -5.66
N ARG A 85 -11.88 16.22 -4.48
CA ARG A 85 -12.23 17.64 -4.35
C ARG A 85 -11.02 18.50 -4.76
N PRO A 86 -11.24 19.70 -5.33
CA PRO A 86 -10.14 20.62 -5.62
C PRO A 86 -9.32 20.93 -4.37
N GLY A 87 -8.00 20.76 -4.44
CA GLY A 87 -7.09 20.92 -3.31
C GLY A 87 -7.15 19.76 -2.28
N GLY A 88 -7.87 18.69 -2.60
CA GLY A 88 -7.93 17.49 -1.77
C GLY A 88 -6.58 16.77 -1.68
N GLU A 89 -6.40 16.08 -0.57
CA GLU A 89 -5.26 15.21 -0.27
C GLU A 89 -5.80 13.78 -0.11
N TRP A 90 -4.99 12.80 0.20
CA TRP A 90 -5.45 11.45 0.47
C TRP A 90 -6.22 11.39 1.80
N HIS A 91 -7.35 10.69 1.83
CA HIS A 91 -8.04 10.38 3.08
C HIS A 91 -7.13 9.58 4.00
N SER A 92 -7.16 9.87 5.32
CA SER A 92 -6.32 9.19 6.32
C SER A 92 -6.61 7.69 6.37
N GLN A 93 -7.89 7.37 6.35
CA GLN A 93 -8.37 5.99 6.35
C GLN A 93 -9.81 5.94 5.82
N ILE A 94 -10.17 4.78 5.30
CA ILE A 94 -11.53 4.49 4.83
C ILE A 94 -12.03 3.18 5.44
N ASP A 95 -13.34 3.08 5.62
CA ASP A 95 -14.01 1.89 6.16
C ASP A 95 -14.30 0.83 5.07
N ASP A 96 -14.98 -0.25 5.46
CA ASP A 96 -15.37 -1.32 4.56
C ASP A 96 -16.47 -0.94 3.55
N ASN A 97 -17.10 0.22 3.72
CA ASN A 97 -18.05 0.81 2.77
C ASN A 97 -17.40 1.87 1.88
N TRP A 98 -16.09 1.95 1.90
CA TRP A 98 -15.26 2.92 1.15
C TRP A 98 -15.51 4.37 1.54
N LYS A 99 -15.97 4.61 2.78
CA LYS A 99 -16.20 5.95 3.31
C LYS A 99 -15.01 6.44 4.11
N PRO A 100 -14.58 7.68 3.88
CA PRO A 100 -13.57 8.31 4.72
C PRO A 100 -14.01 8.40 6.17
N ALA A 101 -13.05 8.27 7.10
CA ALA A 101 -13.31 8.47 8.52
C ALA A 101 -13.51 9.95 8.84
N ASP A 102 -14.73 10.33 9.15
CA ASP A 102 -15.10 11.72 9.44
C ASP A 102 -14.36 12.34 10.65
N PHE A 103 -13.91 11.47 11.57
CA PHE A 103 -13.17 11.87 12.77
C PHE A 103 -11.66 12.06 12.54
N LYS A 104 -11.18 11.82 11.32
CA LYS A 104 -9.77 11.97 10.97
C LYS A 104 -9.56 13.19 10.09
N PRO A 105 -8.66 14.10 10.49
CA PRO A 105 -8.31 15.23 9.64
C PRO A 105 -7.58 14.77 8.37
N MET A 106 -7.64 15.59 7.35
CA MET A 106 -6.95 15.38 6.10
C MET A 106 -5.43 15.44 6.28
N VAL A 107 -4.97 16.31 7.19
CA VAL A 107 -3.56 16.52 7.56
C VAL A 107 -3.46 16.65 9.07
N ASP A 108 -2.50 15.99 9.68
CA ASP A 108 -2.18 16.09 11.11
C ASP A 108 -0.66 15.86 11.32
N PRO A 109 -0.12 15.97 12.54
CA PRO A 109 1.30 15.76 12.81
C PRO A 109 1.86 14.40 12.33
N TRP A 110 1.02 13.39 12.18
CA TRP A 110 1.38 12.05 11.74
C TRP A 110 1.01 11.80 10.28
N LYS A 111 0.12 12.59 9.73
CA LYS A 111 -0.31 12.52 8.34
C LYS A 111 0.10 13.77 7.57
N CYS A 112 1.26 13.69 6.98
CA CYS A 112 1.79 14.65 6.02
C CYS A 112 2.07 13.92 4.68
N PRO A 113 2.37 14.60 3.59
CA PRO A 113 2.56 13.99 2.27
C PRO A 113 3.87 13.19 2.13
N TYR A 114 4.37 12.61 3.23
CA TYR A 114 5.61 11.84 3.22
C TYR A 114 5.44 10.49 2.49
N HIS A 115 4.53 9.63 2.95
CA HIS A 115 4.39 8.29 2.38
C HIS A 115 3.85 8.30 0.95
N ASN A 116 2.82 9.10 0.68
CA ASN A 116 2.26 9.22 -0.67
C ASN A 116 3.22 9.93 -1.63
N GLY A 117 3.86 11.02 -1.21
CA GLY A 117 4.87 11.71 -2.03
C GLY A 117 6.07 10.81 -2.31
N ARG A 118 6.59 10.12 -1.29
CA ARG A 118 7.68 9.15 -1.46
C ARG A 118 7.27 8.02 -2.41
N MET A 119 6.07 7.48 -2.24
CA MET A 119 5.56 6.41 -3.12
C MET A 119 5.53 6.88 -4.58
N CYS A 120 4.96 8.05 -4.86
CA CYS A 120 4.90 8.58 -6.23
C CYS A 120 6.29 8.78 -6.84
N MET A 121 7.20 9.42 -6.12
CA MET A 121 8.57 9.66 -6.59
C MET A 121 9.33 8.34 -6.83
N GLU A 122 9.22 7.40 -5.91
CA GLU A 122 9.90 6.11 -6.02
C GLU A 122 9.34 5.29 -7.18
N MET A 123 8.03 5.29 -7.39
CA MET A 123 7.41 4.59 -8.52
C MET A 123 7.79 5.22 -9.86
N MET A 124 7.83 6.54 -9.96
CA MET A 124 8.30 7.23 -11.18
C MET A 124 9.75 6.83 -11.51
N ARG A 125 10.64 6.84 -10.51
CA ARG A 125 12.03 6.41 -10.69
C ARG A 125 12.13 4.96 -11.17
N ARG A 126 11.44 4.04 -10.49
CA ARG A 126 11.46 2.60 -10.81
C ARG A 126 10.91 2.28 -12.19
N LEU A 127 9.87 2.98 -12.62
CA LEU A 127 9.29 2.77 -13.95
C LEU A 127 10.19 3.34 -15.05
N ALA A 128 10.84 4.48 -14.82
CA ALA A 128 11.78 5.06 -15.77
C ALA A 128 13.05 4.20 -15.97
N GLU A 129 13.52 3.51 -14.93
CA GLU A 129 14.70 2.62 -15.01
C GLU A 129 14.41 1.31 -15.78
N ASN A 130 13.14 0.99 -16.04
CA ASN A 130 12.73 -0.23 -16.75
C ASN A 130 12.04 0.05 -18.09
N ALA A 131 12.02 1.31 -18.53
CA ALA A 131 11.54 1.73 -19.84
C ALA A 131 12.68 1.78 -20.85
#